data_7710f0f66ac40d03ff2cfb9b386bef47
#
_entry.id   7710f0f66ac40d03ff2cfb9b386bef47
#
_cell.length_a   1.000
_cell.length_b   1.000
_cell.length_c   1.000
_cell.angle_alpha   90.00
_cell.angle_beta   90.00
_cell.angle_gamma   90.00
#
_symmetry.space_group_name_H-M   'P 1'
#
loop_
_entity.id
_entity.type
_entity.pdbx_description
1 polymer ?
#
loop_
_entity_poly.entity_id
_entity_poly.type
_entity_poly.pdbx_seq_one_letter_code
_entity_poly.pdbx_strand_id
1 'polypeptide(L)'
;MKKILLSLITILMPLALLAQEAGDNFTIKTTDGKTTEWSLAGGNKNGDISIIKHNGNKLELYAKGYENTGAWQTYNLDKIENITFSVFHKGDYKEESAVNAVKNMGIGTNFGNCTDAVAMWLNMGSNSVTDFEKAWGQEPTTKPMVDFLKKNGFNSVRIPVTWFQHMKEDGTVDEAWMNRIQEIVNYVIDNGVYCILNVHHDTGADDKDVKHWIKADEANYNENKEKFEYLWTQIATRFKNYDQHLMFEGYNEMLDADNTWNAPKSASSYKGLNGYAQSFVNAVRATGGNNETRNLIINTYAAANGDDVLNNLAIPTDKVDGHIAVEVHTYSPWDWFAKGKWDASCSKEIADMFTRLNRKFISKGIPCIIGEYGTHGSKSVSKNSSASEIQAAADQAADIVKQAKAYGVATFYWMSIFDGTDRSVPQWTLPTVVEAMKKAYNE
;
A
#
# COMPACT_ATOMS: atom_id res chain seq x y z
N MET A 1 -22.00 37.16 16.68
CA MET A 1 -21.01 36.08 16.52
C MET A 1 -21.43 34.75 17.17
N LYS A 2 -21.82 34.72 18.48
CA LYS A 2 -22.27 33.47 19.15
C LYS A 2 -23.50 32.78 18.49
N LYS A 3 -24.45 33.54 17.91
CA LYS A 3 -25.63 32.97 17.22
C LYS A 3 -25.32 32.37 15.86
N ILE A 4 -24.27 32.82 15.18
CA ILE A 4 -23.84 32.29 13.89
C ILE A 4 -23.10 30.94 14.08
N LEU A 5 -22.34 30.82 15.17
CA LEU A 5 -21.65 29.55 15.51
C LEU A 5 -22.69 28.47 15.90
N LEU A 6 -23.77 28.82 16.59
CA LEU A 6 -24.84 27.88 16.95
C LEU A 6 -25.64 27.37 15.73
N SER A 7 -25.86 28.22 14.72
CA SER A 7 -26.54 27.80 13.48
C SER A 7 -25.66 26.88 12.60
N LEU A 8 -24.33 27.03 12.65
CA LEU A 8 -23.42 26.10 12.00
C LEU A 8 -23.40 24.72 12.68
N ILE A 9 -23.49 24.66 14.02
CA ILE A 9 -23.46 23.38 14.76
C ILE A 9 -24.79 22.61 14.57
N THR A 10 -25.92 23.28 14.37
CA THR A 10 -27.22 22.62 14.10
C THR A 10 -27.36 22.13 12.65
N ILE A 11 -26.60 22.68 11.70
CA ILE A 11 -26.56 22.25 10.29
C ILE A 11 -25.61 21.05 10.12
N LEU A 12 -24.76 20.78 11.10
CA LEU A 12 -23.70 19.76 11.05
C LEU A 12 -24.18 18.32 11.37
N MET A 13 -25.47 18.05 11.44
CA MET A 13 -26.00 16.76 11.83
C MET A 13 -26.13 15.64 10.76
N PRO A 14 -25.92 15.85 9.46
CA PRO A 14 -25.64 14.75 8.54
C PRO A 14 -24.18 14.72 8.07
N LEU A 15 -23.25 15.27 8.83
CA LEU A 15 -21.87 15.55 8.40
C LEU A 15 -20.92 14.36 8.37
N ALA A 16 -21.33 13.19 8.82
CA ALA A 16 -20.47 12.01 8.62
C ALA A 16 -20.26 11.67 7.13
N LEU A 17 -21.17 12.05 6.24
CA LEU A 17 -21.01 11.91 4.78
C LEU A 17 -20.44 13.17 4.10
N LEU A 18 -20.51 14.34 4.74
CA LEU A 18 -19.96 15.60 4.22
C LEU A 18 -18.64 16.01 4.90
N ALA A 19 -18.25 15.34 5.98
CA ALA A 19 -17.02 15.63 6.73
C ALA A 19 -15.75 15.43 5.88
N GLN A 20 -15.79 14.55 4.89
CA GLN A 20 -14.69 14.35 3.95
C GLN A 20 -14.42 15.54 3.02
N GLU A 21 -15.41 16.40 2.83
CA GLU A 21 -15.24 17.65 2.05
C GLU A 21 -15.14 18.92 2.91
N ALA A 22 -15.58 18.85 4.18
CA ALA A 22 -15.67 20.02 5.08
C ALA A 22 -14.56 20.12 6.14
N GLY A 23 -13.64 19.15 6.17
CA GLY A 23 -12.53 19.08 7.12
C GLY A 23 -12.56 17.80 7.96
N ASP A 24 -11.53 17.01 7.87
CA ASP A 24 -11.39 15.72 8.56
C ASP A 24 -11.00 15.90 10.01
N ASN A 25 -10.48 17.07 10.37
CA ASN A 25 -10.07 17.44 11.71
C ASN A 25 -10.70 18.75 12.16
N PHE A 26 -10.85 18.88 13.46
CA PHE A 26 -11.17 20.19 14.06
C PHE A 26 -10.36 20.41 15.31
N THR A 27 -10.04 21.66 15.56
CA THR A 27 -9.27 22.11 16.71
C THR A 27 -10.19 22.95 17.59
N ILE A 28 -10.24 22.64 18.88
CA ILE A 28 -10.90 23.46 19.88
C ILE A 28 -9.82 24.21 20.67
N LYS A 29 -9.86 25.53 20.60
CA LYS A 29 -9.06 26.41 21.45
C LYS A 29 -9.94 26.97 22.56
N THR A 30 -9.50 26.78 23.80
CA THR A 30 -10.20 27.29 24.99
C THR A 30 -9.63 28.62 25.47
N THR A 31 -10.42 29.35 26.24
CA THR A 31 -10.07 30.71 26.73
C THR A 31 -8.87 30.75 27.69
N ASP A 32 -8.45 29.60 28.20
CA ASP A 32 -7.20 29.43 28.96
C ASP A 32 -5.97 29.18 28.08
N GLY A 33 -6.14 29.25 26.76
CA GLY A 33 -5.10 29.07 25.75
C GLY A 33 -4.81 27.63 25.37
N LYS A 34 -5.48 26.63 25.95
CA LYS A 34 -5.29 25.23 25.58
C LYS A 34 -5.93 24.94 24.23
N THR A 35 -5.18 24.24 23.37
CA THR A 35 -5.64 23.76 22.06
C THR A 35 -5.70 22.25 22.05
N THR A 36 -6.82 21.68 21.59
CA THR A 36 -6.99 20.23 21.44
C THR A 36 -7.49 19.95 20.03
N GLU A 37 -6.79 19.06 19.34
CA GLU A 37 -7.15 18.60 18.00
C GLU A 37 -7.89 17.29 18.07
N TRP A 38 -8.94 17.18 17.25
CA TRP A 38 -9.84 16.04 17.14
C TRP A 38 -9.98 15.61 15.69
N SER A 39 -10.12 14.31 15.44
CA SER A 39 -10.34 13.75 14.11
C SER A 39 -11.77 13.25 13.94
N LEU A 40 -12.33 13.51 12.75
CA LEU A 40 -13.59 12.93 12.28
C LEU A 40 -13.35 11.75 11.31
N ALA A 41 -12.12 11.64 10.76
CA ALA A 41 -11.76 10.69 9.72
C ALA A 41 -10.85 9.55 10.17
N GLY A 42 -10.44 9.54 11.42
CA GLY A 42 -9.47 8.56 11.95
C GLY A 42 -8.02 9.07 11.96
N GLY A 43 -7.17 8.38 12.73
CA GLY A 43 -5.73 8.64 12.76
C GLY A 43 -5.23 9.70 13.74
N ASN A 44 -6.11 10.32 14.52
CA ASN A 44 -5.70 11.24 15.59
C ASN A 44 -5.52 10.48 16.91
N LYS A 45 -4.40 10.76 17.61
CA LYS A 45 -4.11 10.17 18.93
C LYS A 45 -5.13 10.48 20.02
N ASN A 46 -6.01 11.47 19.82
CA ASN A 46 -7.11 11.80 20.72
C ASN A 46 -8.39 11.00 20.44
N GLY A 47 -8.37 10.07 19.46
CA GLY A 47 -9.50 9.25 19.06
C GLY A 47 -10.40 9.93 18.03
N ASP A 48 -11.23 9.11 17.40
CA ASP A 48 -12.16 9.54 16.37
C ASP A 48 -13.46 10.00 17.01
N ILE A 49 -13.96 11.11 16.55
CA ILE A 49 -15.27 11.66 16.97
C ILE A 49 -16.30 11.35 15.89
N SER A 50 -17.32 10.60 16.25
CA SER A 50 -18.44 10.28 15.35
C SER A 50 -19.62 11.23 15.49
N ILE A 51 -19.80 11.81 16.69
CA ILE A 51 -20.94 12.69 16.99
C ILE A 51 -20.47 13.90 17.79
N ILE A 52 -20.93 15.08 17.37
CA ILE A 52 -20.79 16.33 18.10
C ILE A 52 -22.21 16.79 18.48
N LYS A 53 -22.50 16.96 19.77
CA LYS A 53 -23.80 17.43 20.26
C LYS A 53 -23.68 18.76 20.99
N HIS A 54 -24.68 19.60 20.82
CA HIS A 54 -24.91 20.77 21.64
C HIS A 54 -25.96 20.42 22.72
N ASN A 55 -25.59 20.54 23.98
CA ASN A 55 -26.43 20.24 25.11
C ASN A 55 -26.37 21.39 26.14
N GLY A 56 -27.35 22.27 26.12
CA GLY A 56 -27.40 23.46 26.98
C GLY A 56 -26.20 24.39 26.72
N ASN A 57 -25.34 24.60 27.73
CA ASN A 57 -24.08 25.39 27.56
C ASN A 57 -22.85 24.49 27.27
N LYS A 58 -23.05 23.28 26.72
CA LYS A 58 -21.99 22.32 26.52
C LYS A 58 -21.89 21.88 25.07
N LEU A 59 -20.66 21.66 24.60
CA LEU A 59 -20.32 20.92 23.41
C LEU A 59 -19.83 19.55 23.85
N GLU A 60 -20.52 18.51 23.43
CA GLU A 60 -20.26 17.13 23.79
C GLU A 60 -19.72 16.37 22.57
N LEU A 61 -18.56 15.72 22.71
CA LEU A 61 -17.90 14.92 21.69
C LEU A 61 -18.08 13.44 22.06
N TYR A 62 -18.56 12.64 21.11
CA TYR A 62 -18.76 11.20 21.30
C TYR A 62 -17.78 10.44 20.41
N ALA A 63 -16.99 9.57 21.04
CA ALA A 63 -16.04 8.74 20.32
C ALA A 63 -16.75 7.66 19.50
N LYS A 64 -16.18 7.36 18.33
CA LYS A 64 -16.67 6.33 17.42
C LYS A 64 -16.66 4.96 18.12
N GLY A 65 -17.79 4.24 18.06
CA GLY A 65 -17.99 2.95 18.73
C GLY A 65 -18.35 3.04 20.22
N TYR A 66 -18.38 4.26 20.80
CA TYR A 66 -18.70 4.50 22.20
C TYR A 66 -19.85 5.50 22.39
N GLU A 67 -20.64 5.72 21.36
CA GLU A 67 -21.72 6.73 21.33
C GLU A 67 -22.76 6.53 22.43
N ASN A 68 -22.96 5.28 22.86
CA ASN A 68 -23.92 4.91 23.87
C ASN A 68 -23.38 4.93 25.32
N THR A 69 -22.07 5.19 25.49
CA THR A 69 -21.41 5.19 26.82
C THR A 69 -21.32 6.56 27.48
N GLY A 70 -21.80 7.61 26.77
CA GLY A 70 -21.72 9.00 27.21
C GLY A 70 -20.73 9.81 26.39
N ALA A 71 -20.66 11.11 26.64
CA ALA A 71 -19.71 11.98 25.96
C ALA A 71 -18.28 11.62 26.36
N TRP A 72 -17.42 11.42 25.34
CA TRP A 72 -15.98 11.19 25.53
C TRP A 72 -15.27 12.42 26.08
N GLN A 73 -15.65 13.59 25.56
CA GLN A 73 -15.15 14.88 26.03
C GLN A 73 -16.27 15.92 26.02
N THR A 74 -16.26 16.83 26.99
CA THR A 74 -17.24 17.91 27.11
C THR A 74 -16.51 19.25 27.31
N TYR A 75 -16.95 20.26 26.57
CA TYR A 75 -16.48 21.64 26.69
C TYR A 75 -17.64 22.54 27.07
N ASN A 76 -17.42 23.48 27.99
CA ASN A 76 -18.37 24.57 28.21
C ASN A 76 -18.22 25.60 27.09
N LEU A 77 -19.30 26.01 26.47
CA LEU A 77 -19.30 26.90 25.31
C LEU A 77 -18.72 28.29 25.63
N ASP A 78 -18.91 28.78 26.86
CA ASP A 78 -18.35 30.04 27.33
C ASP A 78 -16.80 29.97 27.51
N LYS A 79 -16.24 28.77 27.54
CA LYS A 79 -14.79 28.50 27.62
C LYS A 79 -14.15 28.19 26.28
N ILE A 80 -14.91 28.13 25.19
CA ILE A 80 -14.38 27.94 23.85
C ILE A 80 -14.09 29.31 23.24
N GLU A 81 -12.82 29.55 22.89
CA GLU A 81 -12.39 30.76 22.17
C GLU A 81 -12.75 30.63 20.69
N ASN A 82 -12.36 29.51 20.07
CA ASN A 82 -12.74 29.19 18.69
C ASN A 82 -12.77 27.67 18.44
N ILE A 83 -13.41 27.30 17.33
CA ILE A 83 -13.34 25.96 16.72
C ILE A 83 -12.92 26.17 15.27
N THR A 84 -11.81 25.56 14.88
CA THR A 84 -11.27 25.64 13.52
C THR A 84 -11.37 24.25 12.89
N PHE A 85 -11.96 24.15 11.71
CA PHE A 85 -11.98 22.94 10.91
C PHE A 85 -10.84 22.99 9.89
N SER A 86 -10.15 21.88 9.72
CA SER A 86 -9.07 21.72 8.75
C SER A 86 -9.17 20.37 8.08
N VAL A 87 -8.80 20.32 6.82
CA VAL A 87 -8.61 19.07 6.11
C VAL A 87 -7.37 18.40 6.67
N PHE A 88 -7.45 17.08 6.92
CA PHE A 88 -6.27 16.32 7.31
C PHE A 88 -5.27 16.29 6.15
N HIS A 89 -4.06 16.77 6.40
CA HIS A 89 -2.93 16.68 5.48
C HIS A 89 -1.81 15.87 6.11
N LYS A 90 -1.30 14.90 5.37
CA LYS A 90 -0.15 14.10 5.79
C LYS A 90 1.03 14.43 4.89
N GLY A 91 1.87 15.34 5.36
CA GLY A 91 2.97 15.94 4.60
C GLY A 91 2.54 17.08 3.67
N ASP A 92 3.51 17.74 3.08
CA ASP A 92 3.32 18.79 2.08
C ASP A 92 3.42 18.17 0.68
N TYR A 93 2.29 18.02 0.01
CA TYR A 93 2.26 17.45 -1.34
C TYR A 93 3.06 18.31 -2.32
N LYS A 94 4.01 17.67 -2.98
CA LYS A 94 4.75 18.22 -4.11
C LYS A 94 4.58 17.32 -5.30
N GLU A 95 4.01 17.82 -6.37
CA GLU A 95 3.87 17.02 -7.59
C GLU A 95 5.24 16.52 -8.04
N GLU A 96 5.31 15.20 -8.26
CA GLU A 96 6.52 14.51 -8.67
C GLU A 96 6.17 13.49 -9.74
N SER A 97 6.86 13.50 -10.87
CA SER A 97 6.64 12.52 -11.92
C SER A 97 6.98 11.09 -11.45
N ALA A 98 6.30 10.09 -12.02
CA ALA A 98 6.59 8.69 -11.69
C ALA A 98 8.05 8.32 -11.94
N VAL A 99 8.70 8.89 -12.97
CA VAL A 99 10.14 8.67 -13.24
C VAL A 99 11.01 9.13 -12.08
N ASN A 100 10.75 10.32 -11.54
CA ASN A 100 11.52 10.84 -10.42
C ASN A 100 11.22 10.07 -9.12
N ALA A 101 9.95 9.79 -8.84
CA ALA A 101 9.55 9.03 -7.67
C ALA A 101 10.21 7.65 -7.64
N VAL A 102 10.12 6.88 -8.74
CA VAL A 102 10.74 5.55 -8.84
C VAL A 102 12.26 5.62 -8.67
N LYS A 103 12.93 6.60 -9.27
CA LYS A 103 14.37 6.80 -9.08
C LYS A 103 14.72 7.12 -7.61
N ASN A 104 13.90 7.91 -6.94
CA ASN A 104 14.12 8.32 -5.54
C ASN A 104 13.79 7.21 -4.54
N MET A 105 12.96 6.23 -4.90
CA MET A 105 12.66 5.06 -4.05
C MET A 105 13.90 4.22 -3.73
N GLY A 106 14.81 4.05 -4.68
CA GLY A 106 16.04 3.29 -4.49
C GLY A 106 15.80 1.83 -4.12
N ILE A 107 16.35 1.40 -2.98
CA ILE A 107 16.12 0.07 -2.42
C ILE A 107 14.99 0.09 -1.40
N GLY A 108 14.10 -0.87 -1.51
CA GLY A 108 12.96 -1.06 -0.63
C GLY A 108 12.81 -2.50 -0.13
N THR A 109 11.80 -2.71 0.67
CA THR A 109 11.39 -4.03 1.16
C THR A 109 9.88 -4.12 1.23
N ASN A 110 9.35 -5.34 1.17
CA ASN A 110 7.95 -5.63 1.41
C ASN A 110 7.68 -5.90 2.89
N PHE A 111 6.55 -5.45 3.42
CA PHE A 111 6.01 -5.88 4.72
C PHE A 111 5.06 -7.08 4.53
N GLY A 112 5.53 -8.08 3.79
CA GLY A 112 4.75 -9.24 3.41
C GLY A 112 4.47 -10.23 4.54
N ASN A 113 3.51 -11.12 4.27
CA ASN A 113 2.96 -12.10 5.20
C ASN A 113 2.35 -11.48 6.47
N CYS A 114 1.86 -10.27 6.36
CA CYS A 114 1.29 -9.48 7.44
C CYS A 114 -0.12 -8.98 7.05
N THR A 115 -0.23 -7.77 6.51
CA THR A 115 -1.52 -7.23 6.05
C THR A 115 -2.05 -7.88 4.77
N ASP A 116 -1.22 -8.64 4.07
CA ASP A 116 -1.59 -9.47 2.92
C ASP A 116 -2.08 -10.86 3.29
N ALA A 117 -1.94 -11.30 4.54
CA ALA A 117 -2.30 -12.64 4.96
C ALA A 117 -3.79 -12.96 4.71
N VAL A 118 -4.06 -14.07 4.05
CA VAL A 118 -5.41 -14.63 3.87
C VAL A 118 -5.70 -15.62 4.97
N ALA A 119 -6.68 -15.33 5.82
CA ALA A 119 -7.00 -16.10 7.02
C ALA A 119 -8.49 -16.42 7.11
N MET A 120 -8.97 -17.33 6.27
CA MET A 120 -10.38 -17.70 6.17
C MET A 120 -10.97 -18.33 7.45
N TRP A 121 -10.10 -18.71 8.41
CA TRP A 121 -10.49 -19.21 9.75
C TRP A 121 -10.73 -18.09 10.75
N LEU A 122 -10.41 -16.85 10.44
CA LEU A 122 -10.66 -15.67 11.26
C LEU A 122 -11.93 -14.95 10.81
N ASN A 123 -12.56 -14.23 11.73
CA ASN A 123 -13.80 -13.50 11.48
C ASN A 123 -13.67 -12.06 12.00
N MET A 124 -13.95 -11.07 11.16
CA MET A 124 -13.90 -9.64 11.50
C MET A 124 -14.74 -9.25 12.72
N GLY A 125 -15.83 -9.95 13.00
CA GLY A 125 -16.70 -9.65 14.15
C GLY A 125 -16.16 -10.10 15.50
N SER A 126 -15.14 -10.98 15.53
CA SER A 126 -14.64 -11.63 16.75
C SER A 126 -13.13 -11.62 16.89
N ASN A 127 -12.38 -11.40 15.82
CA ASN A 127 -10.93 -11.34 15.83
C ASN A 127 -10.45 -9.88 15.65
N SER A 128 -9.31 -9.56 16.28
CA SER A 128 -8.68 -8.25 16.12
C SER A 128 -7.95 -8.12 14.79
N VAL A 129 -7.70 -6.92 14.33
CA VAL A 129 -6.89 -6.68 13.12
C VAL A 129 -5.48 -7.26 13.23
N THR A 130 -4.91 -7.32 14.44
CA THR A 130 -3.60 -7.92 14.69
C THR A 130 -3.61 -9.44 14.62
N ASP A 131 -4.75 -10.10 14.83
CA ASP A 131 -4.87 -11.55 14.60
C ASP A 131 -4.71 -11.87 13.11
N PHE A 132 -5.26 -11.04 12.22
CA PHE A 132 -5.08 -11.16 10.78
C PHE A 132 -3.63 -10.89 10.36
N GLU A 133 -2.99 -9.84 10.89
CA GLU A 133 -1.57 -9.55 10.60
C GLU A 133 -0.64 -10.71 11.00
N LYS A 134 -0.99 -11.47 12.04
CA LYS A 134 -0.19 -12.60 12.56
C LYS A 134 -0.52 -13.93 11.91
N ALA A 135 -1.54 -13.99 11.08
CA ALA A 135 -2.08 -15.26 10.58
C ALA A 135 -1.05 -16.09 9.80
N TRP A 136 -0.08 -15.45 9.15
CA TRP A 136 1.00 -16.12 8.43
C TRP A 136 2.36 -16.06 9.15
N GLY A 137 2.33 -15.90 10.49
CA GLY A 137 3.49 -16.06 11.36
C GLY A 137 4.41 -14.84 11.45
N GLN A 138 3.98 -13.69 10.97
CA GLN A 138 4.69 -12.44 11.18
C GLN A 138 4.18 -11.71 12.43
N GLU A 139 5.03 -10.92 13.05
CA GLU A 139 4.60 -9.97 14.07
C GLU A 139 4.01 -8.71 13.43
N PRO A 140 3.08 -8.00 14.12
CA PRO A 140 2.47 -6.79 13.58
C PRO A 140 3.50 -5.73 13.24
N THR A 141 3.25 -5.00 12.16
CA THR A 141 4.10 -3.88 11.72
C THR A 141 4.12 -2.76 12.75
N THR A 142 5.29 -2.26 13.10
CA THR A 142 5.50 -1.22 14.11
C THR A 142 6.26 -0.02 13.55
N LYS A 143 6.08 1.15 14.18
CA LYS A 143 6.85 2.35 13.83
C LYS A 143 8.37 2.15 13.99
N PRO A 144 8.90 1.54 15.09
CA PRO A 144 10.32 1.24 15.20
C PRO A 144 10.92 0.47 14.03
N MET A 145 10.16 -0.42 13.40
CA MET A 145 10.59 -1.13 12.20
C MET A 145 10.84 -0.19 11.01
N VAL A 146 9.96 0.79 10.79
CA VAL A 146 10.13 1.78 9.73
C VAL A 146 11.28 2.74 10.05
N ASP A 147 11.39 3.19 11.30
CA ASP A 147 12.49 4.03 11.77
C ASP A 147 13.86 3.34 11.54
N PHE A 148 13.90 2.03 11.82
CA PHE A 148 15.08 1.19 11.59
C PHE A 148 15.44 1.08 10.10
N LEU A 149 14.46 0.86 9.22
CA LEU A 149 14.67 0.84 7.77
C LEU A 149 15.26 2.15 7.27
N LYS A 150 14.65 3.29 7.63
CA LYS A 150 15.14 4.61 7.24
C LYS A 150 16.57 4.85 7.70
N LYS A 151 16.87 4.54 8.98
CA LYS A 151 18.21 4.66 9.55
C LYS A 151 19.25 3.83 8.80
N ASN A 152 18.84 2.70 8.22
CA ASN A 152 19.71 1.78 7.49
C ASN A 152 19.78 2.04 5.98
N GLY A 153 19.20 3.15 5.49
CA GLY A 153 19.32 3.59 4.11
C GLY A 153 18.27 3.04 3.15
N PHE A 154 17.21 2.41 3.66
CA PHE A 154 16.04 2.07 2.85
C PHE A 154 15.19 3.33 2.67
N ASN A 155 14.75 3.58 1.44
CA ASN A 155 13.98 4.79 1.12
C ASN A 155 12.57 4.48 0.63
N SER A 156 12.20 3.20 0.58
CA SER A 156 10.86 2.79 0.16
C SER A 156 10.38 1.51 0.87
N VAL A 157 9.07 1.41 1.03
CA VAL A 157 8.38 0.25 1.60
C VAL A 157 7.15 -0.05 0.75
N ARG A 158 6.95 -1.32 0.41
CA ARG A 158 5.71 -1.81 -0.18
C ARG A 158 4.89 -2.49 0.92
N ILE A 159 3.64 -2.06 1.08
CA ILE A 159 2.68 -2.58 2.05
C ILE A 159 1.64 -3.39 1.26
N PRO A 160 1.81 -4.71 1.16
CA PRO A 160 0.82 -5.58 0.54
C PRO A 160 -0.39 -5.71 1.46
N VAL A 161 -1.60 -5.51 0.90
CA VAL A 161 -2.85 -5.55 1.67
C VAL A 161 -3.90 -6.37 0.96
N THR A 162 -4.45 -7.35 1.68
CA THR A 162 -5.63 -8.10 1.26
C THR A 162 -6.89 -7.45 1.82
N TRP A 163 -7.87 -7.17 0.96
CA TRP A 163 -9.05 -6.41 1.33
C TRP A 163 -10.31 -7.27 1.42
N PHE A 164 -10.46 -8.31 0.57
CA PHE A 164 -11.74 -9.01 0.39
C PHE A 164 -12.32 -9.59 1.68
N GLN A 165 -11.49 -10.12 2.57
CA GLN A 165 -11.97 -10.65 3.86
C GLN A 165 -12.23 -9.56 4.92
N HIS A 166 -11.96 -8.30 4.58
CA HIS A 166 -12.23 -7.11 5.38
C HIS A 166 -13.30 -6.20 4.72
N MET A 167 -14.05 -6.74 3.75
CA MET A 167 -15.16 -6.07 3.10
C MET A 167 -16.48 -6.67 3.57
N LYS A 168 -17.45 -5.81 3.82
CA LYS A 168 -18.85 -6.19 4.10
C LYS A 168 -19.54 -6.65 2.81
N GLU A 169 -20.75 -7.20 2.92
CA GLU A 169 -21.55 -7.64 1.76
C GLU A 169 -21.84 -6.52 0.76
N ASP A 170 -21.96 -5.26 1.23
CA ASP A 170 -22.17 -4.08 0.41
C ASP A 170 -20.86 -3.53 -0.22
N GLY A 171 -19.73 -4.21 -0.03
CA GLY A 171 -18.43 -3.81 -0.53
C GLY A 171 -17.72 -2.75 0.35
N THR A 172 -18.32 -2.30 1.45
CA THR A 172 -17.68 -1.36 2.37
C THR A 172 -16.54 -2.04 3.12
N VAL A 173 -15.36 -1.42 3.11
CA VAL A 173 -14.20 -1.89 3.87
C VAL A 173 -14.47 -1.68 5.37
N ASP A 174 -14.09 -2.67 6.18
CA ASP A 174 -14.15 -2.56 7.64
C ASP A 174 -13.27 -1.40 8.13
N GLU A 175 -13.86 -0.57 8.98
CA GLU A 175 -13.20 0.66 9.42
C GLU A 175 -11.98 0.39 10.32
N ALA A 176 -12.01 -0.67 11.14
CA ALA A 176 -10.87 -1.03 11.98
C ALA A 176 -9.68 -1.49 11.11
N TRP A 177 -9.95 -2.23 10.02
CA TRP A 177 -8.94 -2.59 9.04
C TRP A 177 -8.37 -1.37 8.33
N MET A 178 -9.24 -0.50 7.79
CA MET A 178 -8.82 0.73 7.13
C MET A 178 -7.96 1.62 8.05
N ASN A 179 -8.34 1.75 9.33
CA ASN A 179 -7.58 2.51 10.33
C ASN A 179 -6.22 1.88 10.60
N ARG A 180 -6.14 0.55 10.65
CA ARG A 180 -4.86 -0.15 10.84
C ARG A 180 -3.93 0.05 9.65
N ILE A 181 -4.44 -0.07 8.43
CA ILE A 181 -3.66 0.22 7.22
C ILE A 181 -3.18 1.68 7.22
N GLN A 182 -4.04 2.61 7.58
CA GLN A 182 -3.68 4.03 7.69
C GLN A 182 -2.57 4.25 8.73
N GLU A 183 -2.62 3.57 9.87
CA GLU A 183 -1.58 3.65 10.91
C GLU A 183 -0.22 3.19 10.37
N ILE A 184 -0.18 2.06 9.64
CA ILE A 184 1.06 1.54 9.04
C ILE A 184 1.59 2.49 7.96
N VAL A 185 0.73 3.01 7.10
CA VAL A 185 1.08 4.02 6.09
C VAL A 185 1.64 5.27 6.77
N ASN A 186 1.05 5.71 7.89
CA ASN A 186 1.54 6.85 8.66
C ASN A 186 2.97 6.64 9.18
N TYR A 187 3.32 5.44 9.64
CA TYR A 187 4.69 5.13 10.06
C TYR A 187 5.71 5.37 8.93
N VAL A 188 5.33 5.03 7.69
CA VAL A 188 6.19 5.19 6.51
C VAL A 188 6.29 6.66 6.10
N ILE A 189 5.16 7.33 5.93
CA ILE A 189 5.10 8.73 5.47
C ILE A 189 5.75 9.70 6.49
N ASP A 190 5.56 9.47 7.80
CA ASP A 190 6.19 10.29 8.86
C ASP A 190 7.72 10.21 8.86
N ASN A 191 8.27 9.15 8.29
CA ASN A 191 9.71 8.99 8.08
C ASN A 191 10.22 9.59 6.76
N GLY A 192 9.34 10.19 5.93
CA GLY A 192 9.68 10.67 4.59
C GLY A 192 10.20 9.54 3.70
N VAL A 193 9.62 8.36 3.81
CA VAL A 193 9.91 7.15 3.03
C VAL A 193 8.79 6.93 2.02
N TYR A 194 9.13 6.53 0.81
CA TYR A 194 8.12 6.17 -0.19
C TYR A 194 7.34 4.94 0.26
N CYS A 195 6.05 4.99 0.04
CA CYS A 195 5.09 3.97 0.43
C CYS A 195 4.31 3.51 -0.79
N ILE A 196 4.36 2.22 -1.12
CA ILE A 196 3.45 1.60 -2.09
C ILE A 196 2.36 0.88 -1.30
N LEU A 197 1.10 1.24 -1.53
CA LEU A 197 -0.07 0.58 -0.96
C LEU A 197 -0.85 -0.08 -2.08
N ASN A 198 -1.20 -1.38 -1.92
CA ASN A 198 -1.83 -2.14 -2.99
C ASN A 198 -3.11 -2.89 -2.60
N VAL A 199 -3.68 -3.56 -3.60
CA VAL A 199 -4.67 -4.64 -3.50
C VAL A 199 -3.94 -5.95 -3.82
N HIS A 200 -3.70 -6.80 -2.79
CA HIS A 200 -2.76 -7.92 -2.89
C HIS A 200 -3.44 -9.26 -3.21
N HIS A 201 -3.79 -10.05 -2.19
CA HIS A 201 -4.42 -11.36 -2.40
C HIS A 201 -5.94 -11.30 -2.65
N ASP A 202 -6.45 -10.17 -3.10
CA ASP A 202 -7.71 -10.07 -3.85
C ASP A 202 -7.55 -10.66 -5.25
N THR A 203 -6.27 -10.78 -5.70
CA THR A 203 -5.79 -11.47 -6.90
C THR A 203 -4.88 -12.63 -6.53
N GLY A 204 -4.61 -13.52 -7.44
CA GLY A 204 -3.67 -14.64 -7.26
C GLY A 204 -4.19 -15.98 -7.75
N ALA A 205 -3.44 -17.04 -7.44
CA ALA A 205 -3.81 -18.40 -7.79
C ALA A 205 -4.86 -18.95 -6.82
N ASP A 206 -5.98 -19.39 -7.36
CA ASP A 206 -7.00 -20.12 -6.59
C ASP A 206 -6.48 -21.44 -6.06
N ASP A 207 -6.83 -21.76 -4.84
CA ASP A 207 -6.66 -23.08 -4.27
C ASP A 207 -8.00 -23.69 -3.81
N LYS A 208 -7.96 -24.77 -3.03
CA LYS A 208 -9.17 -25.43 -2.53
C LYS A 208 -9.96 -24.59 -1.51
N ASP A 209 -9.26 -23.73 -0.75
CA ASP A 209 -9.81 -22.99 0.38
C ASP A 209 -10.04 -21.51 0.05
N VAL A 210 -9.26 -20.95 -0.88
CA VAL A 210 -9.30 -19.53 -1.24
C VAL A 210 -9.61 -19.35 -2.72
N LYS A 211 -10.60 -18.51 -2.99
CA LYS A 211 -10.96 -18.05 -4.34
C LYS A 211 -10.78 -16.53 -4.41
N HIS A 212 -9.86 -16.12 -5.27
CA HIS A 212 -9.61 -14.71 -5.49
C HIS A 212 -10.69 -14.13 -6.41
N TRP A 213 -11.26 -13.00 -6.03
CA TRP A 213 -12.40 -12.44 -6.75
C TRP A 213 -12.02 -11.61 -7.97
N ILE A 214 -10.77 -11.10 -8.01
CA ILE A 214 -10.23 -10.35 -9.15
C ILE A 214 -9.40 -11.32 -10.01
N LYS A 215 -9.84 -11.56 -11.25
CA LYS A 215 -9.17 -12.42 -12.22
C LYS A 215 -8.91 -11.68 -13.53
N ALA A 216 -7.77 -11.98 -14.15
CA ALA A 216 -7.45 -11.52 -15.50
C ALA A 216 -8.33 -12.24 -16.53
N ASP A 217 -9.57 -11.82 -16.64
CA ASP A 217 -10.56 -12.32 -17.58
C ASP A 217 -11.61 -11.24 -17.87
N GLU A 218 -12.03 -11.10 -19.13
CA GLU A 218 -12.99 -10.07 -19.55
C GLU A 218 -14.36 -10.24 -18.89
N ALA A 219 -14.82 -11.48 -18.67
CA ALA A 219 -16.10 -11.74 -18.01
C ALA A 219 -16.02 -11.40 -16.52
N ASN A 220 -14.93 -11.81 -15.85
CA ASN A 220 -14.69 -11.46 -14.46
C ASN A 220 -14.61 -9.93 -14.27
N TYR A 221 -13.92 -9.23 -15.15
CA TYR A 221 -13.86 -7.78 -15.13
C TYR A 221 -15.25 -7.15 -15.25
N ASN A 222 -16.05 -7.59 -16.23
CA ASN A 222 -17.39 -7.06 -16.44
C ASN A 222 -18.31 -7.27 -15.23
N GLU A 223 -18.17 -8.39 -14.52
CA GLU A 223 -18.92 -8.71 -13.32
C GLU A 223 -18.47 -7.89 -12.10
N ASN A 224 -17.15 -7.70 -11.91
CA ASN A 224 -16.58 -7.17 -10.68
C ASN A 224 -16.10 -5.71 -10.78
N LYS A 225 -16.19 -5.08 -11.94
CA LYS A 225 -15.72 -3.73 -12.21
C LYS A 225 -16.20 -2.72 -11.17
N GLU A 226 -17.51 -2.66 -10.91
CA GLU A 226 -18.10 -1.69 -9.97
C GLU A 226 -17.61 -1.91 -8.54
N LYS A 227 -17.49 -3.17 -8.11
CA LYS A 227 -16.94 -3.52 -6.79
C LYS A 227 -15.48 -3.11 -6.66
N PHE A 228 -14.67 -3.31 -7.71
CA PHE A 228 -13.27 -2.93 -7.75
C PHE A 228 -13.08 -1.41 -7.73
N GLU A 229 -13.86 -0.68 -8.53
CA GLU A 229 -13.86 0.79 -8.53
C GLU A 229 -14.31 1.35 -7.17
N TYR A 230 -15.30 0.71 -6.52
CA TYR A 230 -15.74 1.09 -5.18
C TYR A 230 -14.68 0.86 -4.11
N LEU A 231 -13.96 -0.28 -4.16
CA LEU A 231 -12.83 -0.55 -3.27
C LEU A 231 -11.76 0.54 -3.41
N TRP A 232 -11.34 0.84 -4.64
CA TRP A 232 -10.32 1.86 -4.89
C TRP A 232 -10.79 3.27 -4.52
N THR A 233 -12.07 3.57 -4.71
CA THR A 233 -12.66 4.85 -4.28
C THR A 233 -12.54 5.01 -2.76
N GLN A 234 -12.80 3.97 -1.98
CA GLN A 234 -12.67 4.02 -0.52
C GLN A 234 -11.20 4.21 -0.10
N ILE A 235 -10.28 3.42 -0.66
CA ILE A 235 -8.85 3.54 -0.38
C ILE A 235 -8.36 4.93 -0.76
N ALA A 236 -8.58 5.36 -2.01
CA ALA A 236 -8.10 6.62 -2.52
C ALA A 236 -8.68 7.83 -1.76
N THR A 237 -9.94 7.76 -1.35
CA THR A 237 -10.58 8.80 -0.53
C THR A 237 -9.93 8.92 0.84
N ARG A 238 -9.64 7.79 1.50
CA ARG A 238 -8.96 7.77 2.81
C ARG A 238 -7.61 8.48 2.77
N PHE A 239 -6.87 8.29 1.68
CA PHE A 239 -5.50 8.76 1.55
C PHE A 239 -5.32 9.97 0.61
N LYS A 240 -6.38 10.62 0.15
CA LYS A 240 -6.30 11.67 -0.88
C LYS A 240 -5.41 12.86 -0.51
N ASN A 241 -5.29 13.16 0.80
CA ASN A 241 -4.53 14.30 1.31
C ASN A 241 -3.11 13.92 1.80
N TYR A 242 -2.64 12.71 1.51
CA TYR A 242 -1.26 12.29 1.76
C TYR A 242 -0.33 12.86 0.70
N ASP A 243 0.93 13.08 1.08
CA ASP A 243 1.92 13.64 0.17
C ASP A 243 2.32 12.68 -0.98
N GLN A 244 3.25 13.10 -1.84
CA GLN A 244 3.68 12.36 -3.03
C GLN A 244 4.45 11.06 -2.72
N HIS A 245 4.92 10.87 -1.49
CA HIS A 245 5.60 9.64 -1.11
C HIS A 245 4.65 8.44 -1.06
N LEU A 246 3.34 8.66 -0.91
CA LEU A 246 2.36 7.58 -1.04
C LEU A 246 2.00 7.36 -2.51
N MET A 247 2.22 6.15 -3.00
CA MET A 247 1.80 5.67 -4.31
C MET A 247 0.81 4.52 -4.15
N PHE A 248 -0.07 4.36 -5.13
CA PHE A 248 -1.02 3.26 -5.16
C PHE A 248 -0.66 2.27 -6.27
N GLU A 249 -0.74 0.97 -5.96
CA GLU A 249 -0.57 -0.12 -6.90
C GLU A 249 -1.92 -0.84 -7.06
N GLY A 250 -2.42 -0.86 -8.29
CA GLY A 250 -3.81 -1.23 -8.58
C GLY A 250 -4.21 -2.64 -8.19
N TYR A 251 -3.30 -3.58 -8.35
CA TYR A 251 -3.46 -5.00 -8.05
C TYR A 251 -2.10 -5.69 -8.08
N ASN A 252 -1.98 -6.80 -7.35
CA ASN A 252 -0.76 -7.61 -7.29
C ASN A 252 -0.64 -8.53 -8.53
N GLU A 253 -0.42 -9.81 -8.33
CA GLU A 253 -0.24 -10.86 -9.34
C GLU A 253 -1.59 -11.37 -9.85
N MET A 254 -2.20 -10.64 -10.79
CA MET A 254 -3.50 -11.01 -11.32
C MET A 254 -3.37 -12.15 -12.33
N LEU A 255 -3.94 -13.33 -12.00
CA LEU A 255 -3.99 -14.52 -12.82
C LEU A 255 -5.37 -14.72 -13.48
N ASP A 256 -5.41 -15.52 -14.54
CA ASP A 256 -6.63 -16.04 -15.11
C ASP A 256 -7.28 -17.14 -14.25
N ALA A 257 -8.44 -17.63 -14.64
CA ALA A 257 -9.14 -18.69 -13.93
C ALA A 257 -8.41 -20.04 -13.94
N ASP A 258 -7.49 -20.24 -14.87
CA ASP A 258 -6.68 -21.44 -14.99
C ASP A 258 -5.42 -21.41 -14.11
N ASN A 259 -5.22 -20.35 -13.33
CA ASN A 259 -4.02 -20.11 -12.50
C ASN A 259 -2.72 -20.16 -13.31
N THR A 260 -2.71 -19.59 -14.51
CA THR A 260 -1.54 -19.59 -15.39
C THR A 260 -0.50 -18.58 -14.95
N TRP A 261 0.65 -19.03 -14.45
CA TRP A 261 1.74 -18.14 -14.01
C TRP A 261 2.61 -17.57 -15.15
N ASN A 262 2.48 -18.12 -16.35
CA ASN A 262 3.13 -17.61 -17.56
C ASN A 262 2.13 -16.79 -18.38
N ALA A 263 2.52 -16.40 -19.59
CA ALA A 263 1.60 -15.71 -20.50
C ALA A 263 0.30 -16.50 -20.68
N PRO A 264 -0.87 -15.88 -20.48
CA PRO A 264 -2.15 -16.55 -20.64
C PRO A 264 -2.38 -16.93 -22.09
N LYS A 265 -3.17 -17.98 -22.30
CA LYS A 265 -3.52 -18.45 -23.65
C LYS A 265 -4.63 -17.63 -24.32
N SER A 266 -5.41 -16.92 -23.52
CA SER A 266 -6.59 -16.18 -23.98
C SER A 266 -6.34 -14.67 -24.06
N ALA A 267 -6.78 -14.07 -25.16
CA ALA A 267 -6.85 -12.61 -25.27
C ALA A 267 -7.82 -11.98 -24.26
N SER A 268 -8.82 -12.73 -23.77
CA SER A 268 -9.74 -12.32 -22.70
C SER A 268 -8.98 -11.95 -21.43
N SER A 269 -7.90 -12.66 -21.10
CA SER A 269 -7.10 -12.38 -19.92
C SER A 269 -6.46 -10.99 -19.97
N TYR A 270 -5.91 -10.61 -21.11
CA TYR A 270 -5.35 -9.25 -21.26
C TYR A 270 -6.42 -8.16 -21.30
N LYS A 271 -7.61 -8.44 -21.84
CA LYS A 271 -8.72 -7.49 -21.81
C LYS A 271 -9.20 -7.23 -20.38
N GLY A 272 -9.34 -8.28 -19.57
CA GLY A 272 -9.69 -8.17 -18.16
C GLY A 272 -8.64 -7.37 -17.38
N LEU A 273 -7.36 -7.74 -17.49
CA LEU A 273 -6.25 -7.05 -16.87
C LEU A 273 -6.23 -5.54 -17.21
N ASN A 274 -6.28 -5.23 -18.51
CA ASN A 274 -6.24 -3.84 -18.98
C ASN A 274 -7.50 -3.06 -18.58
N GLY A 275 -8.66 -3.74 -18.49
CA GLY A 275 -9.89 -3.17 -17.97
C GLY A 275 -9.76 -2.76 -16.50
N TYR A 276 -9.25 -3.64 -15.66
CA TYR A 276 -8.96 -3.34 -14.25
C TYR A 276 -7.94 -2.21 -14.09
N ALA A 277 -6.87 -2.20 -14.91
CA ALA A 277 -5.88 -1.13 -14.88
C ALA A 277 -6.52 0.23 -15.20
N GLN A 278 -7.39 0.32 -16.21
CA GLN A 278 -8.10 1.56 -16.55
C GLN A 278 -9.09 1.97 -15.45
N SER A 279 -9.86 1.02 -14.89
CA SER A 279 -10.80 1.28 -13.79
C SER A 279 -10.10 1.79 -12.53
N PHE A 280 -8.94 1.24 -12.19
CA PHE A 280 -8.10 1.71 -11.10
C PHE A 280 -7.73 3.19 -11.26
N VAL A 281 -7.15 3.54 -12.41
CA VAL A 281 -6.76 4.94 -12.69
C VAL A 281 -7.97 5.86 -12.60
N ASN A 282 -9.09 5.50 -13.22
CA ASN A 282 -10.31 6.30 -13.21
C ASN A 282 -10.86 6.51 -11.79
N ALA A 283 -10.95 5.44 -11.00
CA ALA A 283 -11.48 5.50 -9.63
C ALA A 283 -10.61 6.39 -8.73
N VAL A 284 -9.28 6.23 -8.78
CA VAL A 284 -8.37 7.06 -7.99
C VAL A 284 -8.45 8.53 -8.39
N ARG A 285 -8.38 8.85 -9.69
CA ARG A 285 -8.44 10.22 -10.20
C ARG A 285 -9.77 10.92 -9.87
N ALA A 286 -10.88 10.18 -9.84
CA ALA A 286 -12.20 10.71 -9.51
C ALA A 286 -12.31 11.21 -8.06
N THR A 287 -11.46 10.76 -7.15
CA THR A 287 -11.49 11.20 -5.75
C THR A 287 -10.94 12.62 -5.54
N GLY A 288 -10.19 13.16 -6.51
CA GLY A 288 -9.65 14.53 -6.46
C GLY A 288 -8.53 14.71 -5.42
N GLY A 289 -8.25 15.97 -5.07
CA GLY A 289 -7.16 16.31 -4.15
C GLY A 289 -5.80 15.88 -4.70
N ASN A 290 -4.88 15.42 -3.83
CA ASN A 290 -3.56 14.97 -4.27
C ASN A 290 -3.60 13.74 -5.21
N ASN A 291 -4.74 13.05 -5.26
CA ASN A 291 -4.91 11.91 -6.17
C ASN A 291 -5.07 12.32 -7.64
N GLU A 292 -5.30 13.60 -7.93
CA GLU A 292 -5.34 14.09 -9.32
C GLU A 292 -4.00 13.87 -10.05
N THR A 293 -2.88 13.98 -9.31
CA THR A 293 -1.52 13.82 -9.85
C THR A 293 -0.68 12.78 -9.10
N ARG A 294 -1.27 12.00 -8.16
CA ARG A 294 -0.57 10.93 -7.46
C ARG A 294 -0.04 9.89 -8.43
N ASN A 295 1.19 9.44 -8.21
CA ASN A 295 1.78 8.35 -9.00
C ASN A 295 1.04 7.03 -8.73
N LEU A 296 0.68 6.35 -9.81
CA LEU A 296 -0.06 5.09 -9.82
C LEU A 296 0.79 3.98 -10.44
N ILE A 297 0.62 2.76 -9.96
CA ILE A 297 1.38 1.59 -10.39
C ILE A 297 0.42 0.55 -10.92
N ILE A 298 0.70 0.02 -12.10
CA ILE A 298 -0.03 -1.10 -12.69
C ILE A 298 0.92 -2.27 -12.92
N ASN A 299 0.42 -3.47 -12.68
CA ASN A 299 1.21 -4.68 -12.86
C ASN A 299 0.90 -5.34 -14.19
N THR A 300 1.89 -6.02 -14.75
CA THR A 300 1.70 -6.92 -15.87
C THR A 300 0.86 -8.14 -15.43
N TYR A 301 0.40 -8.95 -16.39
CA TYR A 301 -0.24 -10.22 -16.09
C TYR A 301 0.68 -11.08 -15.21
N ALA A 302 0.17 -11.57 -14.07
CA ALA A 302 0.93 -12.33 -13.07
C ALA A 302 2.19 -11.59 -12.55
N ALA A 303 2.26 -10.28 -12.68
CA ALA A 303 3.47 -9.47 -12.50
C ALA A 303 4.70 -10.02 -13.28
N ALA A 304 4.48 -10.83 -14.30
CA ALA A 304 5.53 -11.47 -15.09
C ALA A 304 6.24 -10.47 -16.01
N ASN A 305 7.47 -10.80 -16.44
CA ASN A 305 8.35 -9.91 -17.19
C ASN A 305 8.74 -10.43 -18.59
N GLY A 306 8.03 -11.45 -19.10
CA GLY A 306 8.24 -11.99 -20.44
C GLY A 306 7.69 -11.08 -21.54
N ASP A 307 8.23 -11.18 -22.75
CA ASP A 307 7.81 -10.34 -23.89
C ASP A 307 6.31 -10.41 -24.17
N ASP A 308 5.70 -11.57 -24.06
CA ASP A 308 4.27 -11.74 -24.34
C ASP A 308 3.40 -10.92 -23.39
N VAL A 309 3.68 -10.96 -22.08
CA VAL A 309 2.91 -10.18 -21.09
C VAL A 309 3.21 -8.70 -21.18
N LEU A 310 4.49 -8.31 -21.40
CA LEU A 310 4.86 -6.91 -21.57
C LEU A 310 4.21 -6.29 -22.80
N ASN A 311 4.14 -7.03 -23.92
CA ASN A 311 3.56 -6.53 -25.18
C ASN A 311 2.04 -6.36 -25.12
N ASN A 312 1.36 -7.11 -24.27
CA ASN A 312 -0.09 -7.07 -24.13
C ASN A 312 -0.60 -6.17 -22.99
N LEU A 313 0.30 -5.61 -22.17
CA LEU A 313 -0.09 -4.57 -21.21
C LEU A 313 -0.36 -3.26 -21.96
N ALA A 314 -1.57 -2.75 -21.82
CA ALA A 314 -1.96 -1.41 -22.28
C ALA A 314 -1.77 -0.42 -21.11
N ILE A 315 -1.01 0.63 -21.36
CA ILE A 315 -0.91 1.73 -20.38
C ILE A 315 -2.26 2.45 -20.35
N PRO A 316 -2.91 2.60 -19.19
CA PRO A 316 -4.19 3.30 -19.09
C PRO A 316 -4.12 4.74 -19.60
N THR A 317 -5.22 5.20 -20.17
CA THR A 317 -5.39 6.63 -20.42
C THR A 317 -5.54 7.35 -19.09
N ASP A 318 -4.73 8.37 -18.87
CA ASP A 318 -4.78 9.20 -17.67
C ASP A 318 -5.06 10.67 -18.06
N LYS A 319 -5.64 11.44 -17.14
CA LYS A 319 -5.85 12.88 -17.30
C LYS A 319 -4.56 13.68 -17.17
N VAL A 320 -3.53 13.09 -16.57
CA VAL A 320 -2.21 13.68 -16.33
C VAL A 320 -1.13 12.77 -16.89
N ASP A 321 -0.15 13.36 -17.55
CA ASP A 321 0.95 12.63 -18.15
C ASP A 321 2.07 12.36 -17.13
N GLY A 322 2.76 11.23 -17.28
CA GLY A 322 3.98 10.93 -16.51
C GLY A 322 3.76 10.47 -15.07
N HIS A 323 2.54 10.06 -14.70
CA HIS A 323 2.17 9.62 -13.35
C HIS A 323 1.79 8.14 -13.26
N ILE A 324 2.17 7.33 -14.26
CA ILE A 324 1.98 5.87 -14.24
C ILE A 324 3.34 5.18 -14.30
N ALA A 325 3.56 4.20 -13.41
CA ALA A 325 4.66 3.27 -13.42
C ALA A 325 4.16 1.84 -13.71
N VAL A 326 5.04 0.99 -14.24
CA VAL A 326 4.77 -0.43 -14.47
C VAL A 326 5.57 -1.26 -13.48
N GLU A 327 4.90 -2.20 -12.82
CA GLU A 327 5.54 -3.13 -11.89
C GLU A 327 5.59 -4.54 -12.47
N VAL A 328 6.71 -5.21 -12.18
CA VAL A 328 6.91 -6.64 -12.42
C VAL A 328 7.60 -7.27 -11.21
N HIS A 329 7.45 -8.59 -11.08
CA HIS A 329 8.16 -9.39 -10.09
C HIS A 329 9.22 -10.27 -10.76
N THR A 330 10.23 -10.68 -9.99
CA THR A 330 11.21 -11.65 -10.47
C THR A 330 11.78 -12.51 -9.35
N TYR A 331 11.53 -13.81 -9.46
CA TYR A 331 12.18 -14.84 -8.67
C TYR A 331 13.04 -15.72 -9.57
N SER A 332 13.25 -15.27 -10.82
CA SER A 332 14.04 -15.94 -11.84
C SER A 332 15.56 -15.76 -11.61
N PRO A 333 16.36 -16.69 -12.12
CA PRO A 333 15.92 -17.97 -12.69
C PRO A 333 15.42 -18.94 -11.61
N TRP A 334 14.32 -19.61 -11.82
CA TRP A 334 13.68 -20.47 -10.80
C TRP A 334 14.56 -21.61 -10.27
N ASP A 335 15.56 -22.05 -11.07
CA ASP A 335 16.45 -23.15 -10.72
C ASP A 335 17.79 -22.71 -10.12
N TRP A 336 18.05 -21.38 -10.00
CA TRP A 336 19.31 -20.87 -9.51
C TRP A 336 19.66 -21.35 -8.10
N PHE A 337 18.64 -21.44 -7.25
CA PHE A 337 18.83 -21.91 -5.89
C PHE A 337 19.20 -23.41 -5.84
N ALA A 338 18.64 -24.21 -6.74
CA ALA A 338 19.01 -25.64 -6.87
C ALA A 338 20.47 -25.80 -7.33
N LYS A 339 21.04 -24.82 -8.03
CA LYS A 339 22.46 -24.76 -8.40
C LYS A 339 23.36 -24.39 -7.21
N GLY A 340 22.79 -23.89 -6.11
CA GLY A 340 23.50 -23.49 -4.88
C GLY A 340 24.40 -22.28 -5.02
N LYS A 341 24.27 -21.52 -6.11
CA LYS A 341 25.07 -20.32 -6.39
C LYS A 341 24.38 -19.39 -7.37
N TRP A 342 24.64 -18.11 -7.23
CA TRP A 342 24.36 -17.09 -8.24
C TRP A 342 25.54 -17.00 -9.21
N ASP A 343 25.34 -17.19 -10.50
CA ASP A 343 26.42 -17.18 -11.49
C ASP A 343 26.13 -16.29 -12.70
N ALA A 344 27.04 -16.21 -13.64
CA ALA A 344 26.91 -15.36 -14.82
C ALA A 344 25.70 -15.66 -15.70
N SER A 345 25.18 -16.91 -15.68
CA SER A 345 23.95 -17.23 -16.41
C SER A 345 22.72 -16.64 -15.75
N CYS A 346 22.70 -16.63 -14.41
CA CYS A 346 21.66 -15.96 -13.61
C CYS A 346 21.67 -14.44 -13.86
N SER A 347 22.87 -13.83 -13.76
CA SER A 347 23.05 -12.40 -14.02
C SER A 347 22.62 -12.00 -15.43
N LYS A 348 22.91 -12.85 -16.44
CA LYS A 348 22.46 -12.61 -17.81
C LYS A 348 20.95 -12.62 -17.96
N GLU A 349 20.24 -13.54 -17.31
CA GLU A 349 18.76 -13.59 -17.36
C GLU A 349 18.14 -12.31 -16.80
N ILE A 350 18.70 -11.78 -15.70
CA ILE A 350 18.30 -10.50 -15.14
C ILE A 350 18.62 -9.33 -16.09
N ALA A 351 19.78 -9.33 -16.74
CA ALA A 351 20.13 -8.31 -17.75
C ALA A 351 19.18 -8.34 -18.95
N ASP A 352 18.79 -9.53 -19.39
CA ASP A 352 17.82 -9.71 -20.47
C ASP A 352 16.44 -9.17 -20.06
N MET A 353 16.01 -9.36 -18.79
CA MET A 353 14.78 -8.78 -18.23
C MET A 353 14.84 -7.24 -18.29
N PHE A 354 15.87 -6.61 -17.77
CA PHE A 354 16.00 -5.16 -17.81
C PHE A 354 16.07 -4.61 -19.25
N THR A 355 16.68 -5.35 -20.18
CA THR A 355 16.67 -5.00 -21.61
C THR A 355 15.25 -4.98 -22.18
N ARG A 356 14.41 -5.98 -21.83
CA ARG A 356 13.00 -6.01 -22.24
C ARG A 356 12.20 -4.85 -21.66
N LEU A 357 12.34 -4.60 -20.34
CA LEU A 357 11.67 -3.48 -19.65
C LEU A 357 12.08 -2.12 -20.23
N ASN A 358 13.39 -1.93 -20.49
CA ASN A 358 13.87 -0.71 -21.10
C ASN A 358 13.29 -0.50 -22.51
N ARG A 359 13.33 -1.51 -23.37
CA ARG A 359 12.79 -1.47 -24.72
C ARG A 359 11.29 -1.15 -24.73
N LYS A 360 10.52 -1.74 -23.81
CA LYS A 360 9.05 -1.62 -23.81
C LYS A 360 8.56 -0.35 -23.14
N PHE A 361 9.16 0.05 -22.01
CA PHE A 361 8.65 1.09 -21.13
C PHE A 361 9.67 2.18 -20.81
N ILE A 362 10.84 1.87 -20.21
CA ILE A 362 11.73 2.87 -19.62
C ILE A 362 12.23 3.87 -20.66
N SER A 363 12.70 3.40 -21.82
CA SER A 363 13.14 4.27 -22.92
C SER A 363 12.05 5.18 -23.51
N LYS A 364 10.79 4.95 -23.14
CA LYS A 364 9.63 5.76 -23.54
C LYS A 364 9.13 6.66 -22.41
N GLY A 365 9.88 6.78 -21.33
CA GLY A 365 9.52 7.62 -20.19
C GLY A 365 8.52 7.00 -19.20
N ILE A 366 8.24 5.69 -19.32
CA ILE A 366 7.39 4.95 -18.36
C ILE A 366 8.32 4.20 -17.43
N PRO A 367 8.45 4.59 -16.15
CA PRO A 367 9.35 3.95 -15.20
C PRO A 367 8.84 2.56 -14.81
N CYS A 368 9.79 1.67 -14.46
CA CYS A 368 9.49 0.33 -14.00
C CYS A 368 9.90 0.14 -12.54
N ILE A 369 9.23 -0.79 -11.86
CA ILE A 369 9.50 -1.20 -10.48
C ILE A 369 9.64 -2.73 -10.48
N ILE A 370 10.60 -3.25 -9.71
CA ILE A 370 10.63 -4.65 -9.31
C ILE A 370 9.97 -4.73 -7.92
N GLY A 371 8.66 -4.98 -7.89
CA GLY A 371 7.87 -4.97 -6.66
C GLY A 371 8.17 -6.14 -5.73
N GLU A 372 8.63 -7.26 -6.31
CA GLU A 372 9.08 -8.40 -5.54
C GLU A 372 10.27 -9.09 -6.21
N TYR A 373 11.27 -9.41 -5.40
CA TYR A 373 12.36 -10.29 -5.76
C TYR A 373 12.98 -10.90 -4.50
N GLY A 374 13.71 -11.99 -4.65
CA GLY A 374 14.33 -12.68 -3.54
C GLY A 374 14.30 -14.20 -3.71
N THR A 375 14.19 -14.91 -2.60
CA THR A 375 14.05 -16.37 -2.58
C THR A 375 12.62 -16.75 -2.23
N HIS A 376 12.10 -17.83 -2.80
CA HIS A 376 10.67 -18.15 -2.76
C HIS A 376 10.37 -19.61 -2.42
N GLY A 377 9.24 -19.85 -1.72
CA GLY A 377 8.67 -21.16 -1.43
C GLY A 377 9.63 -22.05 -0.62
N SER A 378 9.74 -23.32 -0.99
CA SER A 378 10.63 -24.29 -0.34
C SER A 378 12.12 -23.97 -0.48
N LYS A 379 12.45 -22.96 -1.25
CA LYS A 379 13.80 -22.45 -1.48
C LYS A 379 14.06 -21.11 -0.77
N SER A 380 13.14 -20.67 0.06
CA SER A 380 13.30 -19.43 0.83
C SER A 380 14.51 -19.53 1.76
N VAL A 381 15.39 -18.55 1.68
CA VAL A 381 16.54 -18.42 2.57
C VAL A 381 16.10 -17.74 3.86
N SER A 382 16.51 -18.30 4.97
CA SER A 382 16.25 -17.78 6.32
C SER A 382 17.55 -17.70 7.13
N LYS A 383 17.48 -17.16 8.33
CA LYS A 383 18.62 -17.16 9.28
C LYS A 383 19.16 -18.56 9.60
N ASN A 384 18.39 -19.62 9.33
CA ASN A 384 18.77 -21.01 9.59
C ASN A 384 19.33 -21.72 8.35
N SER A 385 19.39 -21.05 7.19
CA SER A 385 20.00 -21.57 5.98
C SER A 385 21.52 -21.65 6.10
N SER A 386 22.16 -22.47 5.27
CA SER A 386 23.61 -22.57 5.23
C SER A 386 24.26 -21.25 4.79
N ALA A 387 25.50 -21.04 5.17
CA ALA A 387 26.25 -19.83 4.78
C ALA A 387 26.36 -19.67 3.24
N SER A 388 26.45 -20.78 2.50
CA SER A 388 26.47 -20.76 1.03
C SER A 388 25.14 -20.34 0.43
N GLU A 389 24.01 -20.77 1.00
CA GLU A 389 22.68 -20.35 0.55
C GLU A 389 22.43 -18.87 0.84
N ILE A 390 22.79 -18.39 2.04
CA ILE A 390 22.72 -16.97 2.39
C ILE A 390 23.59 -16.13 1.47
N GLN A 391 24.82 -16.61 1.14
CA GLN A 391 25.69 -15.89 0.22
C GLN A 391 25.11 -15.85 -1.20
N ALA A 392 24.55 -16.94 -1.70
CA ALA A 392 23.90 -16.96 -3.01
C ALA A 392 22.69 -16.00 -3.08
N ALA A 393 21.92 -15.89 -2.02
CA ALA A 393 20.83 -14.90 -1.91
C ALA A 393 21.36 -13.46 -1.87
N ALA A 394 22.49 -13.24 -1.21
CA ALA A 394 23.17 -11.94 -1.18
C ALA A 394 23.69 -11.53 -2.56
N ASP A 395 24.30 -12.48 -3.29
CA ASP A 395 24.80 -12.25 -4.65
C ASP A 395 23.65 -11.96 -5.63
N GLN A 396 22.51 -12.67 -5.53
CA GLN A 396 21.29 -12.37 -6.27
C GLN A 396 20.82 -10.93 -5.99
N ALA A 397 20.66 -10.60 -4.72
CA ALA A 397 20.12 -9.31 -4.33
C ALA A 397 21.03 -8.15 -4.77
N ALA A 398 22.33 -8.30 -4.64
CA ALA A 398 23.31 -7.32 -5.10
C ALA A 398 23.26 -7.11 -6.62
N ASP A 399 23.16 -8.19 -7.38
CA ASP A 399 23.14 -8.15 -8.85
C ASP A 399 21.85 -7.47 -9.36
N ILE A 400 20.69 -7.85 -8.82
CA ILE A 400 19.42 -7.24 -9.18
C ILE A 400 19.43 -5.74 -8.85
N VAL A 401 19.85 -5.35 -7.65
CA VAL A 401 19.92 -3.94 -7.22
C VAL A 401 20.86 -3.13 -8.12
N LYS A 402 22.05 -3.68 -8.43
CA LYS A 402 23.02 -3.01 -9.29
C LYS A 402 22.48 -2.77 -10.70
N GLN A 403 21.89 -3.80 -11.29
CA GLN A 403 21.29 -3.70 -12.63
C GLN A 403 20.09 -2.76 -12.64
N ALA A 404 19.19 -2.85 -11.64
CA ALA A 404 18.05 -1.97 -11.51
C ALA A 404 18.44 -0.48 -11.42
N LYS A 405 19.45 -0.17 -10.59
CA LYS A 405 19.99 1.19 -10.45
C LYS A 405 20.43 1.77 -11.79
N ALA A 406 21.10 0.96 -12.64
CA ALA A 406 21.56 1.40 -13.95
C ALA A 406 20.42 1.85 -14.90
N TYR A 407 19.20 1.36 -14.67
CA TYR A 407 17.99 1.72 -15.42
C TYR A 407 17.06 2.68 -14.68
N GLY A 408 17.42 3.13 -13.47
CA GLY A 408 16.56 3.98 -12.64
C GLY A 408 15.31 3.26 -12.12
N VAL A 409 15.41 1.95 -11.89
CA VAL A 409 14.35 1.07 -11.40
C VAL A 409 14.47 0.88 -9.89
N ALA A 410 13.38 1.04 -9.16
CA ALA A 410 13.30 0.71 -7.73
C ALA A 410 13.09 -0.80 -7.53
N THR A 411 13.57 -1.31 -6.41
CA THR A 411 13.49 -2.74 -6.09
C THR A 411 13.01 -2.98 -4.67
N PHE A 412 12.13 -3.99 -4.48
CA PHE A 412 11.56 -4.33 -3.19
C PHE A 412 11.81 -5.79 -2.86
N TYR A 413 12.72 -6.03 -1.89
CA TYR A 413 13.03 -7.39 -1.46
C TYR A 413 11.81 -8.03 -0.78
N TRP A 414 11.47 -9.29 -1.16
CA TRP A 414 10.37 -9.99 -0.55
C TRP A 414 10.74 -10.51 0.83
N MET A 415 10.22 -9.87 1.82
CA MET A 415 10.00 -9.91 3.25
C MET A 415 11.03 -10.56 4.19
N SER A 416 11.80 -11.57 3.79
CA SER A 416 12.56 -12.46 4.70
C SER A 416 13.67 -11.80 5.54
N ILE A 417 13.99 -10.53 5.30
CA ILE A 417 14.98 -9.80 6.09
C ILE A 417 14.53 -9.46 7.52
N PHE A 418 13.24 -9.62 7.82
CA PHE A 418 12.63 -9.38 9.14
C PHE A 418 11.83 -10.58 9.69
N ASP A 419 11.89 -11.74 9.09
CA ASP A 419 11.04 -12.88 9.41
C ASP A 419 11.06 -13.27 10.89
N GLY A 420 9.87 -13.32 11.52
CA GLY A 420 9.65 -13.81 12.86
C GLY A 420 10.43 -13.05 13.94
N THR A 421 10.81 -11.81 13.68
CA THR A 421 11.46 -10.97 14.71
C THR A 421 10.44 -10.11 15.44
N ASP A 422 10.76 -9.73 16.68
CA ASP A 422 10.05 -8.69 17.41
C ASP A 422 10.26 -7.35 16.71
N ARG A 423 9.20 -6.85 16.04
CA ARG A 423 9.25 -5.62 15.27
C ARG A 423 9.25 -4.35 16.13
N SER A 424 9.12 -4.46 17.45
CA SER A 424 9.34 -3.36 18.40
C SER A 424 10.83 -3.11 18.68
N VAL A 425 11.65 -4.17 18.50
CA VAL A 425 13.12 -4.13 18.59
C VAL A 425 13.71 -4.73 17.30
N PRO A 426 13.58 -4.03 16.19
CA PRO A 426 13.86 -4.59 14.87
C PRO A 426 15.35 -4.91 14.68
N GLN A 427 15.61 -6.05 14.04
CA GLN A 427 16.94 -6.50 13.66
C GLN A 427 16.87 -7.25 12.33
N TRP A 428 17.98 -7.24 11.59
CA TRP A 428 18.07 -8.03 10.36
C TRP A 428 18.16 -9.53 10.66
N THR A 429 17.31 -10.33 10.02
CA THR A 429 17.46 -11.80 10.00
C THR A 429 18.46 -12.28 8.98
N LEU A 430 18.66 -11.51 7.90
CA LEU A 430 19.59 -11.76 6.82
C LEU A 430 20.55 -10.57 6.61
N PRO A 431 21.41 -10.23 7.59
CA PRO A 431 22.29 -9.06 7.47
C PRO A 431 23.22 -9.09 6.27
N THR A 432 23.71 -10.27 5.87
CA THR A 432 24.57 -10.45 4.68
C THR A 432 23.86 -10.00 3.41
N VAL A 433 22.58 -10.35 3.26
CA VAL A 433 21.75 -9.92 2.09
C VAL A 433 21.58 -8.41 2.10
N VAL A 434 21.21 -7.84 3.25
CA VAL A 434 20.99 -6.39 3.40
C VAL A 434 22.25 -5.58 3.08
N GLU A 435 23.42 -6.00 3.61
CA GLU A 435 24.68 -5.32 3.33
C GLU A 435 25.08 -5.43 1.85
N ALA A 436 24.82 -6.58 1.20
CA ALA A 436 25.07 -6.76 -0.23
C ALA A 436 24.20 -5.82 -1.08
N MET A 437 22.90 -5.69 -0.76
CA MET A 437 21.98 -4.75 -1.42
C MET A 437 22.46 -3.29 -1.27
N LYS A 438 22.78 -2.88 -0.05
CA LYS A 438 23.24 -1.51 0.27
C LYS A 438 24.55 -1.19 -0.46
N LYS A 439 25.51 -2.12 -0.46
CA LYS A 439 26.78 -1.97 -1.16
C LYS A 439 26.56 -1.81 -2.65
N ALA A 440 25.78 -2.69 -3.28
CA ALA A 440 25.49 -2.65 -4.70
C ALA A 440 24.75 -1.36 -5.13
N TYR A 441 23.88 -0.83 -4.25
CA TYR A 441 23.20 0.44 -4.52
C TYR A 441 24.11 1.65 -4.41
N ASN A 442 25.12 1.63 -3.53
CA ASN A 442 26.04 2.76 -3.30
C ASN A 442 27.23 2.79 -4.25
N GLU A 443 27.54 1.68 -4.93
CA GLU A 443 28.54 1.59 -6.01
C GLU A 443 27.99 2.18 -7.33
#